data_019e6337a1117b1ad203be2c20cd09f5
#
_entry.id   019e6337a1117b1ad203be2c20cd09f5
#
_cell.length_a   1.000
_cell.length_b   1.000
_cell.length_c   1.000
_cell.angle_alpha   90.00
_cell.angle_beta   90.00
_cell.angle_gamma   90.00
#
_symmetry.space_group_name_H-M   'P 1'
#
loop_
_entity.id
_entity.type
_entity.pdbx_description
1 polymer ?
#
loop_
_entity_poly.entity_id
_entity_poly.type
_entity_poly.pdbx_seq_one_letter_code
_entity_poly.pdbx_strand_id
1 'polypeptide(L)'
;MRKVTKHLNGIINAMVRCQLYVASVAMMMSLTACSDDDEPASGPTPTQNEAKMVLDKDKLAMIYSLRDLEGNKGRIYEMDYTVDYKLDKALNFGIHDTQSLKMFVALNLMDTIISTKSMNISYDAGCSAFACPDKTSGDYLMGRNFDFNHKDQNSNRIPIPVIAVHTAPAGGKKSVSFVDGQFVDYKSGFYTDGESDLSMLMALPYLLLDGINENGFAVSVLKLDGNPTQQQETGKKKIFTTVAMRMLLDKAGTVQEALTLLDKYNMCTDNVPASYHFFMADAKGDYAIVEYTNPNLDENPNKMEILTGNDTLRCVTNFYVAPSMGETAHGMKYSSHGMERYKILRQGLQEKNYLLTSDEGMNLLKKVAQGPESELTTGFTQWSEMYNLTKRRVTMSILREWDKTFSFEVK
;
A
#
# COMPACT_ATOMS: atom_id res chain seq x y z
N MET A 1 -20.32 0.21 -46.07
CA MET A 1 -21.04 1.38 -45.48
C MET A 1 -22.19 1.03 -44.51
N ARG A 2 -22.92 -0.09 -44.64
CA ARG A 2 -24.10 -0.40 -43.74
C ARG A 2 -23.75 -0.90 -42.31
N LYS A 3 -22.52 -1.28 -42.01
CA LYS A 3 -22.12 -1.76 -40.65
C LYS A 3 -21.64 -0.64 -39.71
N VAL A 4 -21.15 0.47 -40.24
CA VAL A 4 -20.64 1.59 -39.44
C VAL A 4 -21.79 2.45 -38.90
N THR A 5 -22.88 2.58 -39.64
CA THR A 5 -24.07 3.37 -39.26
C THR A 5 -24.85 2.75 -38.07
N LYS A 6 -24.79 1.42 -37.88
CA LYS A 6 -25.46 0.77 -36.74
C LYS A 6 -24.69 0.95 -35.42
N HIS A 7 -23.38 1.10 -35.47
CA HIS A 7 -22.56 1.36 -34.26
C HIS A 7 -22.71 2.81 -33.76
N LEU A 8 -22.78 3.77 -34.69
CA LEU A 8 -22.97 5.18 -34.32
C LEU A 8 -24.34 5.45 -33.70
N ASN A 9 -25.40 4.82 -34.17
CA ASN A 9 -26.75 4.97 -33.61
C ASN A 9 -26.88 4.32 -32.22
N GLY A 10 -26.08 3.30 -31.88
CA GLY A 10 -26.00 2.70 -30.54
C GLY A 10 -25.39 3.65 -29.50
N ILE A 11 -24.35 4.37 -29.88
CA ILE A 11 -23.64 5.32 -29.03
C ILE A 11 -24.47 6.59 -28.78
N ILE A 12 -25.17 7.10 -29.79
CA ILE A 12 -26.05 8.27 -29.68
C ILE A 12 -27.25 7.98 -28.79
N ASN A 13 -27.86 6.78 -28.87
CA ASN A 13 -28.96 6.40 -27.99
C ASN A 13 -28.54 6.15 -26.53
N ALA A 14 -27.29 5.78 -26.27
CA ALA A 14 -26.73 5.68 -24.91
C ALA A 14 -26.51 7.07 -24.29
N MET A 15 -26.02 8.04 -25.07
CA MET A 15 -25.81 9.42 -24.61
C MET A 15 -27.12 10.15 -24.31
N VAL A 16 -28.15 9.93 -25.10
CA VAL A 16 -29.49 10.57 -24.89
C VAL A 16 -30.19 9.98 -23.66
N ARG A 17 -30.00 8.70 -23.32
CA ARG A 17 -30.54 8.11 -22.09
C ARG A 17 -29.84 8.62 -20.83
N CYS A 18 -28.56 8.97 -20.88
CA CYS A 18 -27.83 9.57 -19.76
C CYS A 18 -28.32 11.00 -19.43
N GLN A 19 -28.72 11.78 -20.43
CA GLN A 19 -29.21 13.15 -20.21
C GLN A 19 -30.62 13.23 -19.63
N LEU A 20 -31.45 12.19 -19.78
CA LEU A 20 -32.78 12.15 -19.23
C LEU A 20 -32.88 11.67 -17.77
N TYR A 21 -31.80 11.04 -17.25
CA TYR A 21 -31.75 10.61 -15.84
C TYR A 21 -31.30 11.71 -14.88
N VAL A 22 -30.59 12.74 -15.35
CA VAL A 22 -30.11 13.86 -14.53
C VAL A 22 -31.22 14.88 -14.20
N ALA A 23 -32.30 14.90 -14.95
CA ALA A 23 -33.38 15.88 -14.76
C ALA A 23 -34.48 15.43 -13.75
N SER A 24 -34.50 14.18 -13.30
CA SER A 24 -35.58 13.66 -12.44
C SER A 24 -35.23 13.48 -10.96
N VAL A 25 -34.01 13.78 -10.52
CA VAL A 25 -33.58 13.64 -9.11
C VAL A 25 -33.61 14.97 -8.33
N ALA A 26 -33.85 16.09 -9.00
CA ALA A 26 -33.83 17.43 -8.37
C ALA A 26 -35.14 17.86 -7.66
N MET A 27 -36.14 16.99 -7.49
CA MET A 27 -37.42 17.43 -6.96
C MET A 27 -38.05 16.45 -5.94
N MET A 28 -37.35 16.13 -4.86
CA MET A 28 -37.92 15.59 -3.63
C MET A 28 -36.92 15.60 -2.48
N MET A 29 -36.83 16.68 -1.75
CA MET A 29 -36.45 16.69 -0.32
C MET A 29 -36.90 17.99 0.33
N SER A 30 -38.08 17.95 0.89
CA SER A 30 -38.42 18.77 2.04
C SER A 30 -39.48 18.00 2.84
N LEU A 31 -39.09 17.48 4.00
CA LEU A 31 -39.98 17.31 5.16
C LEU A 31 -39.12 16.94 6.39
N THR A 32 -39.19 17.83 7.34
CA THR A 32 -38.72 17.79 8.71
C THR A 32 -39.41 16.74 9.56
N ALA A 33 -38.67 16.07 10.46
CA ALA A 33 -39.24 15.62 11.73
C ALA A 33 -38.12 15.50 12.78
N CYS A 34 -38.32 16.19 13.89
CA CYS A 34 -37.55 16.07 15.13
C CYS A 34 -37.87 14.74 15.82
N SER A 35 -36.86 14.09 16.40
CA SER A 35 -36.99 13.32 17.64
C SER A 35 -35.64 13.25 18.32
N ASP A 36 -35.59 13.67 19.57
CA ASP A 36 -34.49 13.54 20.52
C ASP A 36 -34.26 12.04 20.82
N ASP A 37 -33.02 11.60 20.75
CA ASP A 37 -32.51 10.46 21.52
C ASP A 37 -30.97 10.57 21.57
N ASP A 38 -30.42 10.45 22.79
CA ASP A 38 -29.02 10.57 23.14
C ASP A 38 -28.13 9.55 22.43
N GLU A 39 -27.33 9.98 21.42
CA GLU A 39 -26.22 9.20 20.87
C GLU A 39 -24.88 9.68 21.44
N PRO A 40 -23.90 8.76 21.63
CA PRO A 40 -22.57 9.13 22.11
C PRO A 40 -21.85 10.03 21.11
N ALA A 41 -21.19 11.06 21.59
CA ALA A 41 -20.52 12.10 20.81
C ALA A 41 -19.71 11.55 19.65
N SER A 42 -20.26 11.67 18.44
CA SER A 42 -19.54 11.48 17.18
C SER A 42 -18.47 12.56 17.05
N GLY A 43 -17.26 12.17 16.64
CA GLY A 43 -16.20 13.11 16.25
C GLY A 43 -16.68 14.08 15.16
N PRO A 44 -15.91 15.13 14.85
CA PRO A 44 -16.35 16.17 13.92
C PRO A 44 -16.77 15.59 12.58
N THR A 45 -18.01 15.81 12.20
CA THR A 45 -18.57 15.43 10.90
C THR A 45 -17.84 16.25 9.82
N PRO A 46 -17.33 15.62 8.73
CA PRO A 46 -16.68 16.37 7.67
C PRO A 46 -17.63 17.36 7.04
N THR A 47 -17.17 18.59 6.85
CA THR A 47 -17.87 19.61 6.06
C THR A 47 -17.78 19.19 4.59
N GLN A 48 -18.86 18.64 4.06
CA GLN A 48 -18.85 18.06 2.70
C GLN A 48 -19.36 19.03 1.66
N ASN A 49 -18.68 19.01 0.53
CA ASN A 49 -19.23 19.44 -0.74
C ASN A 49 -19.98 18.22 -1.34
N GLU A 50 -21.23 18.00 -0.93
CA GLU A 50 -22.07 16.86 -1.34
C GLU A 50 -22.19 16.69 -2.87
N ALA A 51 -21.89 17.74 -3.63
CA ALA A 51 -21.97 17.75 -5.09
C ALA A 51 -20.84 16.91 -5.76
N LYS A 52 -19.81 16.52 -5.04
CA LYS A 52 -18.67 15.75 -5.60
C LYS A 52 -18.79 14.24 -5.39
N MET A 53 -19.66 13.74 -4.52
CA MET A 53 -19.73 12.32 -4.19
C MET A 53 -21.01 11.68 -4.69
N VAL A 54 -20.91 10.95 -5.80
CA VAL A 54 -22.00 10.07 -6.30
C VAL A 54 -21.73 8.64 -5.78
N LEU A 55 -21.74 8.47 -4.46
CA LEU A 55 -21.56 7.17 -3.82
C LEU A 55 -22.85 6.70 -3.17
N ASP A 56 -23.05 5.37 -3.15
CA ASP A 56 -24.17 4.78 -2.42
C ASP A 56 -24.02 4.91 -0.90
N LYS A 57 -25.08 4.62 -0.16
CA LYS A 57 -25.15 4.76 1.29
C LYS A 57 -24.07 3.96 2.03
N ASP A 58 -23.74 2.74 1.56
CA ASP A 58 -22.78 1.87 2.24
C ASP A 58 -21.35 2.37 2.05
N LYS A 59 -21.02 2.88 0.86
CA LYS A 59 -19.74 3.53 0.58
C LYS A 59 -19.57 4.81 1.39
N LEU A 60 -20.62 5.62 1.51
CA LEU A 60 -20.59 6.81 2.34
C LEU A 60 -20.39 6.47 3.82
N ALA A 61 -21.13 5.50 4.36
CA ALA A 61 -20.97 5.04 5.74
C ALA A 61 -19.55 4.55 6.02
N MET A 62 -18.94 3.82 5.06
CA MET A 62 -17.55 3.39 5.13
C MET A 62 -16.57 4.56 5.14
N ILE A 63 -16.74 5.56 4.26
CA ILE A 63 -15.92 6.77 4.24
C ILE A 63 -16.00 7.51 5.57
N TYR A 64 -17.19 7.57 6.18
CA TYR A 64 -17.39 8.21 7.49
C TYR A 64 -16.87 7.38 8.67
N SER A 65 -16.43 6.15 8.46
CA SER A 65 -15.71 5.37 9.47
C SER A 65 -14.26 5.84 9.69
N LEU A 66 -13.75 6.72 8.80
CA LEU A 66 -12.38 7.24 8.89
C LEU A 66 -12.19 8.06 10.18
N ARG A 67 -11.18 7.74 10.96
CA ARG A 67 -10.88 8.38 12.25
C ARG A 67 -9.46 8.94 12.24
N ASP A 68 -9.30 10.20 12.65
CA ASP A 68 -8.00 10.78 12.96
C ASP A 68 -7.52 10.29 14.33
N LEU A 69 -6.42 9.56 14.37
CA LEU A 69 -5.87 9.00 15.60
C LEU A 69 -5.08 10.01 16.44
N GLU A 70 -4.88 11.22 15.93
CA GLU A 70 -4.18 12.30 16.64
C GLU A 70 -5.07 13.47 17.07
N GLY A 71 -6.38 13.30 16.99
CA GLY A 71 -7.32 14.32 17.46
C GLY A 71 -7.21 15.64 16.69
N ASN A 72 -7.36 15.57 15.35
CA ASN A 72 -7.36 16.68 14.39
C ASN A 72 -5.99 17.16 13.88
N LYS A 73 -4.89 16.42 14.12
CA LYS A 73 -3.63 16.72 13.44
C LYS A 73 -3.58 16.22 12.00
N GLY A 74 -4.42 15.24 11.66
CA GLY A 74 -4.59 14.75 10.30
C GLY A 74 -3.37 14.05 9.70
N ARG A 75 -2.51 13.44 10.54
CA ARG A 75 -1.28 12.79 10.09
C ARG A 75 -1.36 11.27 10.03
N ILE A 76 -2.29 10.69 10.79
CA ILE A 76 -2.56 9.25 10.82
C ILE A 76 -4.05 9.01 10.99
N TYR A 77 -4.59 8.20 10.10
CA TYR A 77 -6.00 7.82 10.11
C TYR A 77 -6.16 6.30 10.18
N GLU A 78 -7.30 5.87 10.67
CA GLU A 78 -7.74 4.47 10.65
C GLU A 78 -9.12 4.37 10.01
N MET A 79 -9.33 3.37 9.16
CA MET A 79 -10.56 3.14 8.41
C MET A 79 -10.94 1.67 8.41
N ASP A 80 -12.21 1.38 8.65
CA ASP A 80 -12.80 0.05 8.43
C ASP A 80 -13.39 -0.01 7.00
N TYR A 81 -12.70 -0.69 6.08
CA TYR A 81 -13.15 -0.82 4.70
C TYR A 81 -14.16 -1.97 4.58
N THR A 82 -15.45 -1.62 4.59
CA THR A 82 -16.57 -2.57 4.74
C THR A 82 -17.23 -3.00 3.43
N VAL A 83 -16.96 -2.29 2.31
CA VAL A 83 -17.55 -2.63 1.02
C VAL A 83 -16.65 -3.59 0.23
N ASP A 84 -17.24 -4.34 -0.70
CA ASP A 84 -16.49 -5.26 -1.56
C ASP A 84 -15.62 -4.49 -2.56
N TYR A 85 -14.30 -4.59 -2.43
CA TYR A 85 -13.33 -4.02 -3.39
C TYR A 85 -13.07 -4.91 -4.61
N LYS A 86 -13.81 -6.02 -4.76
CA LYS A 86 -13.90 -6.87 -5.96
C LYS A 86 -12.56 -7.44 -6.42
N LEU A 87 -11.76 -8.01 -5.48
CA LEU A 87 -10.41 -8.52 -5.78
C LEU A 87 -10.40 -9.53 -6.92
N ASP A 88 -11.29 -10.52 -6.93
CA ASP A 88 -11.31 -11.53 -8.00
C ASP A 88 -11.61 -10.90 -9.38
N LYS A 89 -12.43 -9.85 -9.41
CA LYS A 89 -12.67 -9.07 -10.62
C LYS A 89 -11.43 -8.28 -11.04
N ALA A 90 -10.69 -7.70 -10.09
CA ALA A 90 -9.42 -7.01 -10.35
C ALA A 90 -8.36 -7.95 -10.92
N LEU A 91 -8.20 -9.13 -10.34
CA LEU A 91 -7.30 -10.18 -10.83
C LEU A 91 -7.67 -10.66 -12.24
N ASN A 92 -8.98 -10.74 -12.53
CA ASN A 92 -9.45 -11.13 -13.85
C ASN A 92 -9.35 -10.00 -14.89
N PHE A 93 -9.43 -8.74 -14.44
CA PHE A 93 -9.27 -7.55 -15.30
C PHE A 93 -7.85 -7.45 -15.87
N GLY A 94 -6.85 -7.97 -15.15
CA GLY A 94 -5.45 -7.96 -15.59
C GLY A 94 -4.79 -6.60 -15.42
N ILE A 95 -5.00 -5.97 -14.28
CA ILE A 95 -4.38 -4.70 -13.90
C ILE A 95 -2.86 -4.87 -13.93
N HIS A 96 -2.15 -4.04 -14.71
CA HIS A 96 -0.72 -4.19 -14.97
C HIS A 96 0.07 -2.87 -14.90
N ASP A 97 -0.59 -1.74 -14.64
CA ASP A 97 -0.02 -0.41 -14.46
C ASP A 97 -0.99 0.50 -13.69
N THR A 98 -0.53 1.69 -13.32
CA THR A 98 -1.36 2.69 -12.63
C THR A 98 -2.58 3.09 -13.45
N GLN A 99 -2.49 3.16 -14.77
CA GLN A 99 -3.62 3.58 -15.62
C GLN A 99 -4.74 2.53 -15.63
N SER A 100 -4.41 1.25 -15.76
CA SER A 100 -5.39 0.16 -15.69
C SER A 100 -6.00 0.01 -14.29
N LEU A 101 -5.22 0.31 -13.22
CA LEU A 101 -5.74 0.38 -11.85
C LEU A 101 -6.76 1.52 -11.70
N LYS A 102 -6.43 2.72 -12.16
CA LYS A 102 -7.35 3.88 -12.17
C LYS A 102 -8.67 3.54 -12.88
N MET A 103 -8.57 2.94 -14.05
CA MET A 103 -9.74 2.54 -14.83
C MET A 103 -10.58 1.49 -14.08
N PHE A 104 -9.94 0.50 -13.45
CA PHE A 104 -10.64 -0.50 -12.65
C PHE A 104 -11.39 0.14 -11.47
N VAL A 105 -10.72 0.97 -10.68
CA VAL A 105 -11.30 1.67 -9.52
C VAL A 105 -12.49 2.54 -9.95
N ALA A 106 -12.32 3.35 -10.99
CA ALA A 106 -13.37 4.21 -11.51
C ALA A 106 -14.64 3.43 -11.89
N LEU A 107 -14.48 2.39 -12.71
CA LEU A 107 -15.60 1.63 -13.27
C LEU A 107 -16.24 0.64 -12.29
N ASN A 108 -15.52 0.23 -11.25
CA ASN A 108 -15.97 -0.88 -10.41
C ASN A 108 -16.21 -0.50 -8.94
N LEU A 109 -15.58 0.55 -8.45
CA LEU A 109 -15.68 0.96 -7.06
C LEU A 109 -16.36 2.33 -6.89
N MET A 110 -16.18 3.24 -7.83
CA MET A 110 -16.68 4.61 -7.72
C MET A 110 -17.88 4.89 -8.62
N ASP A 111 -18.22 3.99 -9.55
CA ASP A 111 -19.29 4.15 -10.54
C ASP A 111 -19.22 5.49 -11.30
N THR A 112 -18.02 6.02 -11.51
CA THR A 112 -17.76 7.31 -12.13
C THR A 112 -16.47 7.27 -12.98
N ILE A 113 -16.27 8.30 -13.80
CA ILE A 113 -15.01 8.48 -14.54
C ILE A 113 -14.11 9.39 -13.70
N ILE A 114 -13.07 8.84 -13.12
CA ILE A 114 -12.10 9.61 -12.33
C ILE A 114 -11.34 10.58 -13.24
N SER A 115 -11.17 11.82 -12.76
CA SER A 115 -10.15 12.71 -13.31
C SER A 115 -8.77 12.07 -13.19
N THR A 116 -8.03 11.98 -14.28
CA THR A 116 -6.71 11.32 -14.34
C THR A 116 -5.64 11.95 -13.45
N LYS A 117 -5.94 13.06 -12.76
CA LYS A 117 -5.02 13.78 -11.87
C LYS A 117 -4.92 13.21 -10.46
N SER A 118 -5.88 12.39 -10.00
CA SER A 118 -6.06 12.07 -8.58
C SER A 118 -5.34 10.84 -8.05
N MET A 119 -4.55 10.13 -8.85
CA MET A 119 -3.73 9.00 -8.36
C MET A 119 -2.32 9.17 -8.91
N ASN A 120 -1.36 9.43 -8.03
CA ASN A 120 0.04 9.53 -8.38
C ASN A 120 0.84 8.52 -7.56
N ILE A 121 1.31 7.45 -8.18
CA ILE A 121 2.26 6.57 -7.54
C ILE A 121 3.64 7.17 -7.81
N SER A 122 4.27 7.72 -6.77
CA SER A 122 5.61 8.29 -6.86
C SER A 122 6.67 7.21 -6.60
N TYR A 123 7.83 7.38 -7.20
CA TYR A 123 8.85 6.33 -7.29
C TYR A 123 10.12 6.63 -6.47
N ASP A 124 10.17 7.73 -5.72
CA ASP A 124 11.35 8.13 -4.94
C ASP A 124 11.26 7.68 -3.48
N ALA A 125 11.15 6.37 -3.29
CA ALA A 125 11.03 5.75 -1.97
C ALA A 125 12.34 5.07 -1.54
N GLY A 126 12.70 5.25 -0.26
CA GLY A 126 13.63 4.39 0.45
C GLY A 126 12.85 3.44 1.36
N CYS A 127 13.43 2.32 1.73
CA CYS A 127 12.80 1.38 2.66
C CYS A 127 13.82 0.52 3.36
N SER A 128 13.44 -0.04 4.52
CA SER A 128 14.20 -1.08 5.21
C SER A 128 13.24 -2.08 5.81
N ALA A 129 13.57 -3.36 5.80
CA ALA A 129 12.79 -4.39 6.47
C ALA A 129 13.69 -5.48 7.05
N PHE A 130 13.22 -6.16 8.10
CA PHE A 130 13.85 -7.34 8.67
C PHE A 130 12.83 -8.26 9.35
N ALA A 131 13.22 -9.52 9.61
CA ALA A 131 12.42 -10.47 10.38
C ALA A 131 13.30 -11.26 11.36
N CYS A 132 12.78 -11.49 12.57
CA CYS A 132 13.48 -12.26 13.60
C CYS A 132 12.48 -12.79 14.65
N PRO A 133 12.85 -13.83 15.45
CA PRO A 133 12.10 -14.19 16.64
C PRO A 133 12.22 -13.14 17.75
N ASP A 134 11.16 -13.01 18.57
CA ASP A 134 11.20 -12.25 19.82
C ASP A 134 11.89 -13.08 20.90
N LYS A 135 12.97 -12.53 21.47
CA LYS A 135 13.79 -13.22 22.46
C LYS A 135 13.08 -13.50 23.79
N THR A 136 11.99 -12.80 24.06
CA THR A 136 11.25 -12.87 25.33
C THR A 136 10.05 -13.81 25.26
N SER A 137 9.24 -13.65 24.21
CA SER A 137 8.01 -14.40 24.04
C SER A 137 8.14 -15.60 23.09
N GLY A 138 9.17 -15.61 22.23
CA GLY A 138 9.28 -16.56 21.13
C GLY A 138 8.35 -16.26 19.96
N ASP A 139 7.61 -15.15 20.00
CA ASP A 139 6.82 -14.68 18.87
C ASP A 139 7.71 -14.36 17.68
N TYR A 140 7.14 -14.30 16.47
CA TYR A 140 7.88 -13.85 15.31
C TYR A 140 7.58 -12.38 15.02
N LEU A 141 8.64 -11.61 14.71
CA LEU A 141 8.60 -10.18 14.47
C LEU A 141 9.03 -9.85 13.03
N MET A 142 8.42 -8.82 12.46
CA MET A 142 8.91 -8.16 11.26
C MET A 142 9.00 -6.66 11.53
N GLY A 143 10.12 -6.05 11.19
CA GLY A 143 10.33 -4.60 11.29
C GLY A 143 10.37 -3.96 9.91
N ARG A 144 9.85 -2.72 9.76
CA ARG A 144 9.85 -1.99 8.50
C ARG A 144 9.95 -0.47 8.71
N ASN A 145 10.75 0.20 7.87
CA ASN A 145 10.69 1.63 7.63
C ASN A 145 10.18 1.91 6.23
N PHE A 146 9.23 2.81 6.09
CA PHE A 146 8.89 3.45 4.83
C PHE A 146 9.48 4.85 4.78
N ASP A 147 10.36 5.08 3.83
CA ASP A 147 11.04 6.35 3.63
C ASP A 147 10.57 6.98 2.33
N PHE A 148 10.06 8.17 2.39
CA PHE A 148 9.61 8.91 1.22
C PHE A 148 9.81 10.41 1.42
N ASN A 149 10.07 11.14 0.33
CA ASN A 149 10.35 12.56 0.40
C ASN A 149 9.17 13.39 -0.11
N HIS A 150 8.20 13.63 0.78
CA HIS A 150 7.07 14.48 0.46
C HIS A 150 7.48 15.95 0.43
N LYS A 151 7.55 16.52 -0.77
CA LYS A 151 7.92 17.91 -0.98
C LYS A 151 6.94 18.63 -1.90
N ASP A 152 6.72 19.90 -1.63
CA ASP A 152 6.04 20.81 -2.53
C ASP A 152 6.95 21.26 -3.70
N GLN A 153 6.42 22.08 -4.59
CA GLN A 153 7.15 22.64 -5.73
C GLN A 153 8.36 23.50 -5.33
N ASN A 154 8.38 24.00 -4.09
CA ASN A 154 9.46 24.81 -3.52
C ASN A 154 10.46 23.99 -2.72
N SER A 155 10.37 22.66 -2.78
CA SER A 155 11.17 21.70 -2.01
C SER A 155 10.92 21.73 -0.49
N ASN A 156 9.85 22.38 -0.02
CA ASN A 156 9.46 22.30 1.38
C ASN A 156 8.78 20.96 1.66
N ARG A 157 9.08 20.39 2.83
CA ARG A 157 8.42 19.16 3.25
C ARG A 157 6.95 19.43 3.56
N ILE A 158 6.07 18.61 2.98
CA ILE A 158 4.63 18.64 3.24
C ILE A 158 4.21 17.43 4.09
N PRO A 159 3.33 17.63 5.07
CA PRO A 159 2.79 16.52 5.84
C PRO A 159 1.77 15.75 5.00
N ILE A 160 2.05 14.47 4.80
CA ILE A 160 1.15 13.53 4.13
C ILE A 160 0.66 12.53 5.18
N PRO A 161 -0.63 12.18 5.21
CA PRO A 161 -1.15 11.23 6.17
C PRO A 161 -0.80 9.80 5.79
N VAL A 162 -0.56 8.95 6.81
CA VAL A 162 -0.66 7.49 6.66
C VAL A 162 -2.08 7.06 7.00
N ILE A 163 -2.64 6.12 6.24
CA ILE A 163 -3.98 5.59 6.44
C ILE A 163 -3.90 4.09 6.69
N ALA A 164 -4.27 3.68 7.90
CA ALA A 164 -4.46 2.28 8.25
C ALA A 164 -5.83 1.81 7.75
N VAL A 165 -5.84 0.77 6.93
CA VAL A 165 -7.05 0.24 6.28
C VAL A 165 -7.29 -1.18 6.75
N HIS A 166 -8.35 -1.38 7.53
CA HIS A 166 -8.84 -2.70 7.90
C HIS A 166 -9.76 -3.25 6.82
N THR A 167 -9.53 -4.48 6.42
CA THR A 167 -10.38 -5.18 5.44
C THR A 167 -10.80 -6.54 5.97
N ALA A 168 -12.03 -6.95 5.64
CA ALA A 168 -12.59 -8.26 5.97
C ALA A 168 -13.39 -8.80 4.76
N PRO A 169 -12.71 -9.18 3.66
CA PRO A 169 -13.38 -9.59 2.44
C PRO A 169 -14.08 -10.94 2.60
N ALA A 170 -15.25 -11.08 1.98
CA ALA A 170 -15.97 -12.36 1.98
C ALA A 170 -15.12 -13.46 1.32
N GLY A 171 -14.85 -14.55 2.06
CA GLY A 171 -14.02 -15.66 1.58
C GLY A 171 -12.53 -15.37 1.50
N GLY A 172 -12.07 -14.22 1.96
CA GLY A 172 -10.66 -13.87 2.12
C GLY A 172 -10.28 -13.70 3.59
N LYS A 173 -9.03 -13.33 3.84
CA LYS A 173 -8.50 -13.11 5.18
C LYS A 173 -8.69 -11.65 5.60
N LYS A 174 -9.03 -11.45 6.86
CA LYS A 174 -8.99 -10.11 7.47
C LYS A 174 -7.57 -9.60 7.51
N SER A 175 -7.39 -8.29 7.34
CA SER A 175 -6.06 -7.68 7.38
C SER A 175 -6.11 -6.22 7.82
N VAL A 176 -4.97 -5.71 8.27
CA VAL A 176 -4.68 -4.28 8.33
C VAL A 176 -3.52 -3.97 7.41
N SER A 177 -3.65 -2.92 6.61
CA SER A 177 -2.63 -2.47 5.66
C SER A 177 -2.47 -0.96 5.73
N PHE A 178 -1.30 -0.46 5.28
CA PHE A 178 -0.95 0.95 5.40
C PHE A 178 -0.72 1.57 4.03
N VAL A 179 -1.30 2.76 3.86
CA VAL A 179 -1.32 3.50 2.59
C VAL A 179 -0.78 4.89 2.81
N ASP A 180 0.05 5.35 1.90
CA ASP A 180 0.50 6.73 1.82
C ASP A 180 -0.59 7.60 1.17
N GLY A 181 -1.08 8.61 1.88
CA GLY A 181 -2.13 9.51 1.39
C GLY A 181 -1.77 10.25 0.11
N GLN A 182 -0.49 10.38 -0.22
CA GLN A 182 -0.05 10.99 -1.48
C GLN A 182 -0.55 10.23 -2.71
N PHE A 183 -0.74 8.92 -2.61
CA PHE A 183 -1.23 8.14 -3.76
C PHE A 183 -2.64 8.52 -4.21
N VAL A 184 -3.40 9.14 -3.33
CA VAL A 184 -4.73 9.69 -3.60
C VAL A 184 -4.80 11.23 -3.46
N ASP A 185 -3.62 11.88 -3.51
CA ASP A 185 -3.45 13.34 -3.44
C ASP A 185 -3.93 13.97 -2.12
N TYR A 186 -3.89 13.22 -1.02
CA TYR A 186 -4.27 13.72 0.30
C TYR A 186 -3.09 14.31 1.05
N LYS A 187 -3.35 15.45 1.70
CA LYS A 187 -2.45 16.10 2.67
C LYS A 187 -3.03 15.98 4.07
N SER A 188 -2.22 16.24 5.10
CA SER A 188 -2.73 16.28 6.47
C SER A 188 -3.94 17.21 6.57
N GLY A 189 -4.99 16.72 7.24
CA GLY A 189 -6.25 17.43 7.38
C GLY A 189 -7.24 17.28 6.23
N PHE A 190 -6.93 16.50 5.21
CA PHE A 190 -7.78 16.29 4.01
C PHE A 190 -9.23 15.92 4.34
N TYR A 191 -9.45 15.23 5.46
CA TYR A 191 -10.77 14.72 5.83
C TYR A 191 -11.75 15.85 6.23
N THR A 192 -11.24 16.97 6.70
CA THR A 192 -12.03 18.11 7.16
C THR A 192 -11.80 19.40 6.38
N ASP A 193 -11.01 19.37 5.29
CA ASP A 193 -10.70 20.56 4.49
C ASP A 193 -11.86 21.03 3.61
N GLY A 194 -12.87 20.19 3.37
CA GLY A 194 -14.02 20.46 2.50
C GLY A 194 -13.68 20.53 1.00
N GLU A 195 -12.41 20.31 0.62
CA GLU A 195 -11.91 20.42 -0.75
C GLU A 195 -11.51 19.07 -1.36
N SER A 196 -10.99 18.16 -0.53
CA SER A 196 -10.51 16.84 -0.94
C SER A 196 -11.64 15.94 -1.42
N ASP A 197 -11.39 15.21 -2.49
CA ASP A 197 -12.34 14.22 -3.02
C ASP A 197 -12.28 12.91 -2.22
N LEU A 198 -13.14 12.78 -1.20
CA LEU A 198 -13.18 11.62 -0.33
C LEU A 198 -13.57 10.31 -1.03
N SER A 199 -14.11 10.36 -2.26
CA SER A 199 -14.37 9.15 -3.05
C SER A 199 -13.11 8.37 -3.39
N MET A 200 -11.94 9.03 -3.37
CA MET A 200 -10.64 8.39 -3.58
C MET A 200 -10.28 7.37 -2.50
N LEU A 201 -10.90 7.43 -1.31
CA LEU A 201 -10.78 6.40 -0.27
C LEU A 201 -11.21 5.01 -0.77
N MET A 202 -12.05 4.95 -1.81
CA MET A 202 -12.43 3.69 -2.46
C MET A 202 -11.25 2.94 -3.10
N ALA A 203 -10.15 3.63 -3.42
CA ALA A 203 -8.96 3.02 -4.03
C ALA A 203 -8.00 2.37 -3.01
N LEU A 204 -8.11 2.69 -1.71
CA LEU A 204 -7.12 2.35 -0.69
C LEU A 204 -6.75 0.85 -0.62
N PRO A 205 -7.69 -0.12 -0.78
CA PRO A 205 -7.31 -1.53 -0.78
C PRO A 205 -6.27 -1.93 -1.83
N TYR A 206 -6.11 -1.12 -2.89
CA TYR A 206 -5.18 -1.36 -3.98
C TYR A 206 -3.94 -0.45 -3.97
N LEU A 207 -3.73 0.31 -2.89
CA LEU A 207 -2.62 1.29 -2.78
C LEU A 207 -1.72 1.02 -1.58
N LEU A 208 -1.85 -0.17 -0.97
CA LEU A 208 -1.07 -0.54 0.21
C LEU A 208 0.42 -0.72 -0.11
N LEU A 209 1.26 -0.40 0.87
CA LEU A 209 2.71 -0.55 0.82
C LEU A 209 3.22 -1.68 1.71
N ASP A 210 2.43 -2.05 2.70
CA ASP A 210 2.67 -3.12 3.66
C ASP A 210 1.38 -3.48 4.42
N GLY A 211 1.43 -4.55 5.18
CA GLY A 211 0.32 -4.99 6.01
C GLY A 211 0.50 -6.40 6.55
N ILE A 212 -0.45 -6.78 7.42
CA ILE A 212 -0.53 -8.09 8.06
C ILE A 212 -1.97 -8.60 8.04
N ASN A 213 -2.13 -9.91 7.92
CA ASN A 213 -3.45 -10.55 7.98
C ASN A 213 -3.68 -11.38 9.25
N GLU A 214 -4.89 -11.89 9.41
CA GLU A 214 -5.34 -12.67 10.57
C GLU A 214 -4.57 -13.99 10.79
N ASN A 215 -3.84 -14.49 9.79
CA ASN A 215 -2.96 -15.66 9.93
C ASN A 215 -1.56 -15.27 10.42
N GLY A 216 -1.26 -13.97 10.54
CA GLY A 216 0.06 -13.48 10.90
C GLY A 216 1.05 -13.51 9.73
N PHE A 217 0.55 -13.58 8.50
CA PHE A 217 1.36 -13.32 7.31
C PHE A 217 1.44 -11.82 7.06
N ALA A 218 2.65 -11.30 6.98
CA ALA A 218 2.92 -9.90 6.67
C ALA A 218 3.76 -9.78 5.39
N VAL A 219 3.52 -8.71 4.65
CA VAL A 219 4.24 -8.39 3.42
C VAL A 219 4.48 -6.90 3.31
N SER A 220 5.65 -6.52 2.83
CA SER A 220 6.00 -5.15 2.45
C SER A 220 6.64 -5.11 1.07
N VAL A 221 6.46 -3.99 0.38
CA VAL A 221 7.13 -3.71 -0.89
C VAL A 221 8.23 -2.67 -0.67
N LEU A 222 9.41 -2.92 -1.26
CA LEU A 222 10.53 -2.01 -1.21
C LEU A 222 11.00 -1.70 -2.64
N LYS A 223 11.31 -0.43 -2.90
CA LYS A 223 11.77 0.03 -4.21
C LYS A 223 13.17 -0.49 -4.52
N LEU A 224 13.39 -0.83 -5.77
CA LEU A 224 14.68 -1.09 -6.40
C LEU A 224 14.92 -0.08 -7.52
N ASP A 225 16.14 0.44 -7.60
CA ASP A 225 16.53 1.23 -8.77
C ASP A 225 16.82 0.29 -9.93
N GLY A 226 16.30 0.60 -11.10
CA GLY A 226 16.50 -0.24 -12.28
C GLY A 226 15.36 -0.10 -13.30
N ASN A 227 15.34 -1.01 -14.25
CA ASN A 227 14.29 -1.06 -15.25
C ASN A 227 12.95 -1.53 -14.64
N PRO A 228 11.81 -1.10 -15.21
CA PRO A 228 10.51 -1.58 -14.76
C PRO A 228 10.41 -3.11 -14.88
N THR A 229 9.73 -3.72 -13.92
CA THR A 229 9.45 -5.16 -13.99
C THR A 229 8.42 -5.46 -15.06
N GLN A 230 8.74 -6.36 -15.98
CA GLN A 230 7.87 -6.83 -17.05
C GLN A 230 8.09 -8.33 -17.26
N GLN A 231 7.39 -9.18 -16.47
CA GLN A 231 7.39 -10.62 -16.74
C GLN A 231 6.51 -10.97 -17.94
N GLN A 232 6.88 -11.99 -18.70
CA GLN A 232 6.21 -12.40 -19.94
C GLN A 232 6.11 -13.93 -20.09
N GLU A 233 5.87 -14.64 -19.00
CA GLU A 233 5.69 -16.09 -19.06
C GLU A 233 4.37 -16.45 -19.74
N THR A 234 4.44 -17.39 -20.70
CA THR A 234 3.27 -17.81 -21.49
C THR A 234 2.18 -18.40 -20.59
N GLY A 235 0.96 -17.96 -20.79
CA GLY A 235 -0.22 -18.47 -20.09
C GLY A 235 -0.51 -17.82 -18.73
N LYS A 236 0.39 -17.00 -18.20
CA LYS A 236 0.16 -16.25 -16.96
C LYS A 236 -0.46 -14.88 -17.24
N LYS A 237 -1.42 -14.47 -16.41
CA LYS A 237 -1.99 -13.11 -16.44
C LYS A 237 -1.03 -12.10 -15.82
N LYS A 238 -1.09 -10.86 -16.29
CA LYS A 238 -0.36 -9.75 -15.69
C LYS A 238 -0.99 -9.35 -14.36
N ILE A 239 -0.15 -8.91 -13.42
CA ILE A 239 -0.57 -8.35 -12.14
C ILE A 239 0.31 -7.16 -11.77
N PHE A 240 -0.31 -6.05 -11.36
CA PHE A 240 0.40 -4.87 -10.88
C PHE A 240 0.82 -5.06 -9.42
N THR A 241 1.95 -4.49 -9.02
CA THR A 241 2.59 -4.70 -7.71
C THR A 241 1.63 -4.52 -6.52
N THR A 242 0.86 -3.43 -6.48
CA THR A 242 -0.05 -3.16 -5.35
C THR A 242 -1.27 -4.08 -5.34
N VAL A 243 -1.74 -4.53 -6.51
CA VAL A 243 -2.79 -5.54 -6.63
C VAL A 243 -2.28 -6.90 -6.16
N ALA A 244 -1.01 -7.23 -6.44
CA ALA A 244 -0.37 -8.43 -5.89
C ALA A 244 -0.30 -8.37 -4.36
N MET A 245 0.07 -7.23 -3.78
CA MET A 245 0.07 -7.02 -2.33
C MET A 245 -1.31 -7.33 -1.71
N ARG A 246 -2.38 -6.79 -2.31
CA ARG A 246 -3.75 -7.05 -1.84
C ARG A 246 -4.12 -8.53 -1.97
N MET A 247 -3.80 -9.15 -3.09
CA MET A 247 -4.02 -10.59 -3.30
C MET A 247 -3.31 -11.43 -2.23
N LEU A 248 -2.07 -11.09 -1.89
CA LEU A 248 -1.30 -11.83 -0.89
C LEU A 248 -1.93 -11.72 0.49
N LEU A 249 -2.33 -10.51 0.93
CA LEU A 249 -2.97 -10.32 2.23
C LEU A 249 -4.32 -11.04 2.33
N ASP A 250 -5.10 -11.07 1.25
CA ASP A 250 -6.42 -11.73 1.26
C ASP A 250 -6.34 -13.25 1.16
N LYS A 251 -5.34 -13.79 0.45
CA LYS A 251 -5.36 -15.21 0.05
C LYS A 251 -4.24 -16.06 0.66
N ALA A 252 -3.10 -15.49 1.08
CA ALA A 252 -2.00 -16.22 1.69
C ALA A 252 -2.08 -16.18 3.21
N GLY A 253 -1.91 -17.31 3.89
CA GLY A 253 -1.75 -17.39 5.33
C GLY A 253 -0.30 -17.66 5.76
N THR A 254 0.57 -17.98 4.79
CA THR A 254 2.00 -18.29 5.00
C THR A 254 2.84 -17.76 3.85
N VAL A 255 4.15 -17.64 4.09
CA VAL A 255 5.13 -17.29 3.04
C VAL A 255 5.05 -18.28 1.87
N GLN A 256 4.95 -19.57 2.14
CA GLN A 256 4.88 -20.58 1.08
C GLN A 256 3.62 -20.44 0.20
N GLU A 257 2.46 -20.14 0.81
CA GLU A 257 1.23 -19.87 0.06
C GLU A 257 1.37 -18.60 -0.79
N ALA A 258 2.01 -17.55 -0.26
CA ALA A 258 2.27 -16.31 -0.97
C ALA A 258 3.15 -16.53 -2.21
N LEU A 259 4.24 -17.30 -2.09
CA LEU A 259 5.11 -17.66 -3.21
C LEU A 259 4.36 -18.43 -4.29
N THR A 260 3.50 -19.37 -3.89
CA THR A 260 2.65 -20.15 -4.81
C THR A 260 1.63 -19.25 -5.53
N LEU A 261 1.13 -18.20 -4.88
CA LEU A 261 0.22 -17.25 -5.52
C LEU A 261 0.94 -16.35 -6.52
N LEU A 262 2.11 -15.81 -6.18
CA LEU A 262 2.91 -14.96 -7.07
C LEU A 262 3.30 -15.70 -8.36
N ASP A 263 3.64 -16.99 -8.24
CA ASP A 263 4.01 -17.81 -9.41
C ASP A 263 2.88 -17.98 -10.46
N LYS A 264 1.64 -17.66 -10.11
CA LYS A 264 0.50 -17.73 -11.06
C LYS A 264 0.39 -16.53 -12.00
N TYR A 265 1.17 -15.47 -11.76
CA TYR A 265 1.03 -14.20 -12.46
C TYR A 265 2.36 -13.70 -13.03
N ASN A 266 2.27 -12.85 -14.04
CA ASN A 266 3.36 -12.05 -14.55
C ASN A 266 3.37 -10.68 -13.84
N MET A 267 4.36 -10.44 -13.00
CA MET A 267 4.52 -9.18 -12.30
C MET A 267 4.83 -8.04 -13.25
N CYS A 268 4.15 -6.92 -13.07
CA CYS A 268 4.38 -5.69 -13.83
C CYS A 268 4.45 -4.48 -12.90
N THR A 269 5.27 -3.50 -13.30
CA THR A 269 5.32 -2.15 -12.74
C THR A 269 5.01 -1.14 -13.83
N ASP A 270 4.81 0.13 -13.46
CA ASP A 270 4.72 1.21 -14.44
C ASP A 270 6.02 1.31 -15.25
N ASN A 271 5.93 1.90 -16.43
CA ASN A 271 7.09 2.12 -17.30
C ASN A 271 7.94 3.31 -16.81
N VAL A 272 8.55 3.16 -15.65
CA VAL A 272 9.42 4.14 -15.00
C VAL A 272 10.69 3.43 -14.52
N PRO A 273 11.80 4.13 -14.27
CA PRO A 273 13.06 3.50 -13.86
C PRO A 273 13.01 3.03 -12.40
N ALA A 274 12.05 2.17 -12.08
CA ALA A 274 11.87 1.56 -10.78
C ALA A 274 11.32 0.14 -10.90
N SER A 275 11.88 -0.76 -10.11
CA SER A 275 11.35 -2.09 -9.82
C SER A 275 11.07 -2.19 -8.33
N TYR A 276 10.58 -3.36 -7.90
CA TYR A 276 10.29 -3.61 -6.50
C TYR A 276 10.62 -5.04 -6.14
N HIS A 277 11.01 -5.25 -4.88
CA HIS A 277 10.99 -6.57 -4.28
C HIS A 277 9.98 -6.63 -3.13
N PHE A 278 9.49 -7.82 -2.86
CA PHE A 278 8.66 -8.10 -1.70
C PHE A 278 9.53 -8.66 -0.59
N PHE A 279 9.33 -8.17 0.63
CA PHE A 279 9.79 -8.82 1.85
C PHE A 279 8.57 -9.37 2.59
N MET A 280 8.60 -10.65 2.89
CA MET A 280 7.49 -11.38 3.52
C MET A 280 7.96 -12.15 4.72
N ALA A 281 7.11 -12.23 5.75
CA ALA A 281 7.32 -13.09 6.90
C ALA A 281 5.99 -13.60 7.46
N ASP A 282 6.00 -14.72 8.19
CA ASP A 282 4.80 -15.27 8.77
C ASP A 282 4.97 -15.72 10.24
N ALA A 283 3.84 -16.04 10.89
CA ALA A 283 3.79 -16.46 12.28
C ALA A 283 4.46 -17.82 12.56
N LYS A 284 4.92 -18.53 11.53
CA LYS A 284 5.70 -19.78 11.67
C LYS A 284 7.21 -19.50 11.69
N GLY A 285 7.61 -18.27 11.38
CA GLY A 285 9.00 -17.83 11.33
C GLY A 285 9.64 -17.97 9.95
N ASP A 286 8.85 -18.34 8.94
CA ASP A 286 9.31 -18.31 7.55
C ASP A 286 9.38 -16.87 7.07
N TYR A 287 10.37 -16.58 6.21
CA TYR A 287 10.54 -15.29 5.54
C TYR A 287 11.09 -15.50 4.13
N ALA A 288 10.80 -14.56 3.25
CA ALA A 288 11.32 -14.56 1.88
C ALA A 288 11.47 -13.13 1.32
N ILE A 289 12.48 -12.97 0.47
CA ILE A 289 12.59 -11.85 -0.45
C ILE A 289 12.23 -12.38 -1.83
N VAL A 290 11.36 -11.69 -2.56
CA VAL A 290 11.02 -12.01 -3.94
C VAL A 290 11.45 -10.86 -4.82
N GLU A 291 12.37 -11.13 -5.74
CA GLU A 291 12.89 -10.19 -6.71
C GLU A 291 12.52 -10.61 -8.14
N TYR A 292 12.36 -9.63 -9.00
CA TYR A 292 12.10 -9.83 -10.42
C TYR A 292 13.33 -9.37 -11.20
N THR A 293 14.23 -10.32 -11.43
CA THR A 293 15.59 -10.05 -11.90
C THR A 293 15.68 -10.03 -13.42
N ASN A 294 16.58 -9.18 -13.92
CA ASN A 294 17.00 -9.14 -15.31
C ASN A 294 18.49 -8.73 -15.33
N PRO A 295 19.42 -9.69 -15.26
CA PRO A 295 20.85 -9.41 -15.23
C PRO A 295 21.37 -8.71 -16.49
N ASN A 296 20.70 -8.90 -17.63
CA ASN A 296 20.95 -8.16 -18.86
C ASN A 296 19.93 -7.03 -18.96
N LEU A 297 20.21 -5.90 -18.36
CA LEU A 297 19.30 -4.77 -18.17
C LEU A 297 18.51 -4.31 -19.42
N ASP A 298 18.94 -4.72 -20.59
CA ASP A 298 18.33 -4.41 -21.89
C ASP A 298 17.45 -5.54 -22.43
N GLU A 299 17.43 -6.71 -21.79
CA GLU A 299 16.65 -7.88 -22.23
C GLU A 299 15.46 -8.13 -21.30
N ASN A 300 14.25 -8.03 -21.82
CA ASN A 300 13.05 -8.60 -21.24
C ASN A 300 12.91 -10.06 -21.68
N PRO A 301 12.33 -10.92 -20.84
CA PRO A 301 11.53 -10.66 -19.62
C PRO A 301 12.30 -10.83 -18.31
N ASN A 302 11.79 -10.18 -17.24
CA ASN A 302 12.22 -10.44 -15.87
C ASN A 302 11.88 -11.87 -15.43
N LYS A 303 12.69 -12.42 -14.52
CA LYS A 303 12.42 -13.71 -13.86
C LYS A 303 12.19 -13.49 -12.37
N MET A 304 11.24 -14.22 -11.80
CA MET A 304 11.03 -14.25 -10.38
C MET A 304 12.14 -15.08 -9.71
N GLU A 305 12.86 -14.48 -8.77
CA GLU A 305 13.81 -15.16 -7.89
C GLU A 305 13.32 -15.09 -6.44
N ILE A 306 13.36 -16.24 -5.76
CA ILE A 306 12.95 -16.41 -4.38
C ILE A 306 14.19 -16.65 -3.53
N LEU A 307 14.37 -15.81 -2.53
CA LEU A 307 15.53 -15.79 -1.65
C LEU A 307 15.06 -16.01 -0.21
N THR A 308 15.46 -17.11 0.40
CA THR A 308 15.02 -17.53 1.74
C THR A 308 16.05 -18.44 2.40
N GLY A 309 15.85 -18.77 3.68
CA GLY A 309 16.61 -19.81 4.41
C GLY A 309 18.04 -19.44 4.82
N ASN A 310 18.43 -18.16 4.70
CA ASN A 310 19.77 -17.70 5.07
C ASN A 310 19.68 -16.45 5.97
N ASP A 311 20.38 -16.42 7.08
CA ASP A 311 20.38 -15.29 8.02
C ASP A 311 20.79 -13.96 7.38
N THR A 312 21.58 -13.96 6.30
CA THR A 312 21.90 -12.74 5.55
C THR A 312 20.68 -12.15 4.82
N LEU A 313 19.64 -12.96 4.60
CA LEU A 313 18.40 -12.59 3.94
C LEU A 313 17.28 -12.20 4.92
N ARG A 314 17.60 -12.13 6.23
CA ARG A 314 16.64 -11.68 7.26
C ARG A 314 16.40 -10.17 7.23
N CYS A 315 17.16 -9.42 6.46
CA CYS A 315 16.95 -7.99 6.26
C CYS A 315 17.20 -7.59 4.81
N VAL A 316 16.57 -6.49 4.41
CA VAL A 316 16.61 -5.97 3.05
C VAL A 316 16.42 -4.45 3.04
N THR A 317 16.97 -3.79 2.03
CA THR A 317 16.77 -2.36 1.77
C THR A 317 16.49 -2.12 0.28
N ASN A 318 17.11 -1.15 -0.39
CA ASN A 318 16.77 -0.73 -1.74
C ASN A 318 17.83 -1.14 -2.80
N PHE A 319 18.30 -2.38 -2.74
CA PHE A 319 19.19 -2.95 -3.76
C PHE A 319 18.87 -4.44 -3.95
N TYR A 320 19.22 -4.98 -5.11
CA TYR A 320 19.05 -6.40 -5.40
C TYR A 320 19.98 -7.26 -4.54
N VAL A 321 19.44 -8.30 -3.92
CA VAL A 321 20.19 -9.31 -3.16
C VAL A 321 20.30 -10.64 -3.92
N ALA A 322 19.60 -10.76 -5.05
CA ALA A 322 19.66 -11.94 -5.90
C ALA A 322 21.06 -12.14 -6.51
N PRO A 323 21.67 -13.33 -6.35
CA PRO A 323 22.99 -13.61 -6.92
C PRO A 323 23.08 -13.44 -8.44
N SER A 324 21.99 -13.65 -9.17
CA SER A 324 21.92 -13.47 -10.62
C SER A 324 22.21 -12.03 -11.07
N MET A 325 21.92 -11.04 -10.19
CA MET A 325 22.14 -9.64 -10.52
C MET A 325 23.60 -9.18 -10.37
N GLY A 326 24.47 -9.98 -9.72
CA GLY A 326 25.90 -9.71 -9.59
C GLY A 326 26.27 -8.46 -8.79
N GLU A 327 27.57 -8.10 -8.77
CA GLU A 327 28.06 -6.98 -7.96
C GLU A 327 27.51 -5.60 -8.38
N THR A 328 27.21 -5.40 -9.66
CA THR A 328 26.65 -4.15 -10.19
C THR A 328 25.23 -3.90 -9.71
N ALA A 329 24.52 -4.93 -9.31
CA ALA A 329 23.16 -4.87 -8.81
C ALA A 329 23.08 -4.79 -7.27
N HIS A 330 24.16 -5.10 -6.57
CA HIS A 330 24.23 -5.03 -5.10
C HIS A 330 24.26 -3.59 -4.53
N GLY A 331 23.72 -2.62 -5.25
CA GLY A 331 23.57 -1.25 -4.78
C GLY A 331 24.82 -0.40 -4.84
N MET A 332 25.96 -0.96 -5.14
CA MET A 332 27.24 -0.23 -5.20
C MET A 332 27.27 0.84 -6.30
N LYS A 333 26.46 0.65 -7.35
CA LYS A 333 26.36 1.58 -8.48
C LYS A 333 25.13 2.48 -8.42
N TYR A 334 24.05 2.04 -7.74
CA TYR A 334 22.74 2.69 -7.83
C TYR A 334 22.20 3.24 -6.50
N SER A 335 22.71 2.77 -5.33
CA SER A 335 22.21 3.21 -4.02
C SER A 335 23.20 2.91 -2.91
N SER A 336 24.24 3.74 -2.75
CA SER A 336 25.21 3.59 -1.66
C SER A 336 24.55 3.65 -0.28
N HIS A 337 23.53 4.50 -0.08
CA HIS A 337 22.87 4.62 1.22
C HIS A 337 21.93 3.44 1.56
N GLY A 338 21.43 2.72 0.59
CA GLY A 338 20.72 1.45 0.81
C GLY A 338 21.63 0.39 1.42
N MET A 339 22.83 0.29 0.92
CA MET A 339 23.86 -0.61 1.45
C MET A 339 24.26 -0.27 2.89
N GLU A 340 24.43 1.01 3.24
CA GLU A 340 24.76 1.42 4.61
C GLU A 340 23.67 1.02 5.60
N ARG A 341 22.40 1.27 5.27
CA ARG A 341 21.26 0.83 6.10
C ARG A 341 21.20 -0.69 6.24
N TYR A 342 21.47 -1.42 5.17
CA TYR A 342 21.57 -2.89 5.19
C TYR A 342 22.65 -3.40 6.13
N LYS A 343 23.86 -2.81 6.09
CA LYS A 343 24.97 -3.18 6.98
C LYS A 343 24.60 -2.97 8.45
N ILE A 344 23.96 -1.84 8.78
CA ILE A 344 23.51 -1.53 10.15
C ILE A 344 22.45 -2.56 10.61
N LEU A 345 21.45 -2.87 9.78
CA LEU A 345 20.44 -3.87 10.11
C LEU A 345 21.08 -5.24 10.34
N ARG A 346 21.92 -5.68 9.41
CA ARG A 346 22.59 -6.97 9.48
C ARG A 346 23.46 -7.08 10.72
N GLN A 347 24.28 -6.07 11.01
CA GLN A 347 25.13 -6.03 12.20
C GLN A 347 24.27 -6.06 13.48
N GLY A 348 23.22 -5.24 13.57
CA GLY A 348 22.35 -5.20 14.73
C GLY A 348 21.62 -6.51 14.99
N LEU A 349 21.22 -7.24 13.94
CA LEU A 349 20.64 -8.58 14.04
C LEU A 349 21.71 -9.59 14.51
N GLN A 350 22.90 -9.58 13.94
CA GLN A 350 24.00 -10.49 14.29
C GLN A 350 24.47 -10.31 15.74
N GLU A 351 24.64 -9.07 16.21
CA GLU A 351 25.05 -8.74 17.59
C GLU A 351 24.06 -9.28 18.63
N LYS A 352 22.82 -9.50 18.23
CA LYS A 352 21.73 -10.05 19.08
C LYS A 352 21.42 -11.52 18.78
N ASN A 353 22.27 -12.20 18.01
CA ASN A 353 22.03 -13.58 17.55
C ASN A 353 20.67 -13.74 16.87
N TYR A 354 20.23 -12.74 16.13
CA TYR A 354 18.93 -12.66 15.43
C TYR A 354 17.70 -12.79 16.36
N LEU A 355 17.84 -12.40 17.64
CA LEU A 355 16.78 -12.40 18.65
C LEU A 355 16.63 -10.98 19.21
N LEU A 356 15.50 -10.35 18.98
CA LEU A 356 15.20 -9.00 19.46
C LEU A 356 13.91 -8.99 20.28
N THR A 357 13.75 -8.03 21.18
CA THR A 357 12.41 -7.62 21.62
C THR A 357 11.80 -6.68 20.59
N SER A 358 10.49 -6.44 20.66
CA SER A 358 9.82 -5.45 19.82
C SER A 358 10.49 -4.06 19.95
N ASP A 359 10.83 -3.65 21.17
CA ASP A 359 11.50 -2.37 21.43
C ASP A 359 12.93 -2.32 20.85
N GLU A 360 13.70 -3.41 20.96
CA GLU A 360 15.00 -3.48 20.32
C GLU A 360 14.89 -3.45 18.79
N GLY A 361 13.85 -4.06 18.24
CA GLY A 361 13.52 -3.99 16.80
C GLY A 361 13.19 -2.57 16.36
N MET A 362 12.34 -1.86 17.11
CA MET A 362 12.02 -0.45 16.84
C MET A 362 13.30 0.43 16.97
N ASN A 363 14.16 0.17 17.95
CA ASN A 363 15.44 0.87 18.08
C ASN A 363 16.40 0.57 16.91
N LEU A 364 16.35 -0.63 16.35
CA LEU A 364 17.11 -0.96 15.15
C LEU A 364 16.58 -0.22 13.92
N LEU A 365 15.26 -0.12 13.75
CA LEU A 365 14.62 0.72 12.72
C LEU A 365 15.00 2.20 12.88
N LYS A 366 15.03 2.71 14.11
CA LYS A 366 15.47 4.07 14.40
C LYS A 366 16.89 4.37 13.92
N LYS A 367 17.81 3.40 14.04
CA LYS A 367 19.21 3.55 13.58
C LYS A 367 19.33 3.66 12.06
N VAL A 368 18.38 3.11 11.30
CA VAL A 368 18.38 3.14 9.83
C VAL A 368 17.32 4.07 9.25
N ALA A 369 16.64 4.83 10.12
CA ALA A 369 15.65 5.81 9.69
C ALA A 369 16.31 6.99 8.98
N GLN A 370 15.71 7.44 7.91
CA GLN A 370 16.19 8.57 7.12
C GLN A 370 15.59 9.89 7.65
N GLY A 371 16.38 10.94 7.64
CA GLY A 371 15.96 12.26 8.13
C GLY A 371 16.98 13.35 7.79
N PRO A 372 16.69 14.61 8.15
CA PRO A 372 17.52 15.75 7.77
C PRO A 372 18.93 15.71 8.36
N GLU A 373 19.13 14.95 9.43
CA GLU A 373 20.43 14.81 10.09
C GLU A 373 21.35 13.79 9.43
N SER A 374 20.84 13.00 8.50
CA SER A 374 21.64 11.97 7.83
C SER A 374 22.21 12.53 6.53
N GLU A 375 23.53 12.63 6.43
CA GLU A 375 24.23 13.08 5.22
C GLU A 375 23.99 12.17 4.01
N LEU A 376 23.51 10.93 4.27
CA LEU A 376 23.27 9.91 3.26
C LEU A 376 21.80 9.84 2.78
N THR A 377 20.94 10.81 3.15
CA THR A 377 19.51 10.65 2.91
C THR A 377 19.02 11.34 1.67
N THR A 378 18.37 10.57 0.83
CA THR A 378 17.50 11.08 -0.23
C THR A 378 16.02 11.11 0.21
N GLY A 379 15.69 10.53 1.37
CA GLY A 379 14.35 10.35 1.89
C GLY A 379 14.12 10.87 3.32
N PHE A 380 12.93 10.65 3.80
CA PHE A 380 12.53 10.87 5.20
C PHE A 380 11.62 9.74 5.64
N THR A 381 11.90 9.13 6.80
CA THR A 381 11.07 8.04 7.33
C THR A 381 9.69 8.56 7.69
N GLN A 382 8.69 8.16 6.92
CA GLN A 382 7.30 8.52 7.12
C GLN A 382 6.69 7.71 8.25
N TRP A 383 6.98 6.39 8.28
CA TRP A 383 6.62 5.53 9.42
C TRP A 383 7.61 4.39 9.62
N SER A 384 7.64 3.91 10.85
CA SER A 384 8.39 2.73 11.30
C SER A 384 7.44 1.78 12.00
N GLU A 385 7.50 0.52 11.68
CA GLU A 385 6.56 -0.50 12.15
C GLU A 385 7.27 -1.72 12.69
N MET A 386 6.74 -2.21 13.83
CA MET A 386 7.03 -3.53 14.35
C MET A 386 5.76 -4.37 14.31
N TYR A 387 5.76 -5.36 13.45
CA TYR A 387 4.74 -6.39 13.36
C TYR A 387 5.07 -7.51 14.34
N ASN A 388 4.18 -7.82 15.26
CA ASN A 388 4.17 -9.09 15.97
C ASN A 388 3.27 -10.05 15.18
N LEU A 389 3.89 -10.90 14.39
CA LEU A 389 3.19 -11.81 13.46
C LEU A 389 2.34 -12.83 14.20
N THR A 390 2.85 -13.35 15.33
CA THR A 390 2.14 -14.33 16.15
C THR A 390 0.89 -13.74 16.80
N LYS A 391 0.95 -12.49 17.26
CA LYS A 391 -0.17 -11.78 17.89
C LYS A 391 -1.03 -10.99 16.89
N ARG A 392 -0.62 -10.85 15.62
CA ARG A 392 -1.31 -10.10 14.56
C ARG A 392 -1.50 -8.63 14.92
N ARG A 393 -0.47 -8.06 15.53
CA ARG A 393 -0.45 -6.66 16.00
C ARG A 393 0.68 -5.89 15.34
N VAL A 394 0.42 -4.64 15.04
CA VAL A 394 1.40 -3.68 14.52
C VAL A 394 1.56 -2.54 15.52
N THR A 395 2.79 -2.21 15.86
CA THR A 395 3.14 -0.97 16.57
C THR A 395 3.86 -0.04 15.63
N MET A 396 3.33 1.16 15.44
CA MET A 396 3.82 2.13 14.45
C MET A 396 4.24 3.44 15.13
N SER A 397 5.37 3.99 14.72
CA SER A 397 5.76 5.40 14.94
C SER A 397 5.73 6.14 13.62
N ILE A 398 5.20 7.35 13.58
CA ILE A 398 5.14 8.19 12.38
C ILE A 398 6.13 9.35 12.48
N LEU A 399 6.64 9.80 11.31
CA LEU A 399 7.47 11.00 11.18
C LEU A 399 8.66 11.05 12.15
N ARG A 400 9.18 9.86 12.55
CA ARG A 400 10.29 9.71 13.51
C ARG A 400 9.97 10.22 14.92
N GLU A 401 8.69 10.30 15.30
CA GLU A 401 8.24 10.66 16.66
C GLU A 401 8.24 9.40 17.55
N TRP A 402 9.43 8.89 17.88
CA TRP A 402 9.66 7.58 18.53
C TRP A 402 9.01 7.43 19.91
N ASP A 403 8.75 8.52 20.59
CA ASP A 403 8.12 8.53 21.92
C ASP A 403 6.59 8.38 21.84
N LYS A 404 6.04 8.41 20.63
CA LYS A 404 4.63 8.22 20.36
C LYS A 404 4.40 7.07 19.38
N THR A 405 3.65 6.07 19.81
CA THR A 405 3.30 4.92 18.97
C THR A 405 1.79 4.74 18.86
N PHE A 406 1.38 4.17 17.75
CA PHE A 406 0.02 3.72 17.46
C PHE A 406 0.01 2.21 17.38
N SER A 407 -1.08 1.57 17.79
CA SER A 407 -1.20 0.11 17.75
C SER A 407 -2.43 -0.30 16.95
N PHE A 408 -2.23 -1.24 16.04
CA PHE A 408 -3.26 -1.80 15.20
C PHE A 408 -3.32 -3.31 15.39
N GLU A 409 -4.52 -3.84 15.45
CA GLU A 409 -4.77 -5.29 15.49
C GLU A 409 -5.64 -5.70 14.31
N VAL A 410 -5.43 -6.90 13.80
CA VAL A 410 -6.33 -7.45 12.78
C VAL A 410 -7.65 -7.81 13.48
N LYS A 411 -8.73 -7.12 13.09
CA LYS A 411 -10.06 -7.21 13.71
C LYS A 411 -10.90 -8.34 13.14
#